data_c2f144fc50a7faad34c8cf5e8d18bb37
#
_entry.id   c2f144fc50a7faad34c8cf5e8d18bb37
#
_cell.length_a   1.000
_cell.length_b   1.000
_cell.length_c   1.000
_cell.angle_alpha   90.00
_cell.angle_beta   90.00
_cell.angle_gamma   90.00
#
_symmetry.space_group_name_H-M   'P 1'
#
loop_
_entity.id
_entity.type
_entity.pdbx_description
1 polymer ?
#
loop_
_entity_poly.entity_id
_entity_poly.type
_entity_poly.pdbx_seq_one_letter_code
_entity_poly.pdbx_strand_id
1 'polypeptide(L)'
;MENVINVKVLKNLGADGVLINIGRGSVVDTEALVEALKTGTIAGAGLDVIDGEPDVPKSAIGLKNLTMTPHIAGNCPEAMIAKQELFMKNVELCLNGYPPSTPVPEK
;
A
#
# COMPACT_ATOMS: atom_id res chain seq x y z
N MET A 1 -3.77 -10.93 4.79
CA MET A 1 -4.65 -9.84 5.25
C MET A 1 -5.37 -9.23 4.05
N GLU A 2 -6.62 -9.65 3.86
CA GLU A 2 -7.44 -9.14 2.76
C GLU A 2 -8.56 -8.26 3.31
N ASN A 3 -8.84 -7.17 2.59
CA ASN A 3 -9.96 -6.28 2.87
C ASN A 3 -10.09 -5.82 4.34
N VAL A 4 -8.96 -5.58 4.99
CA VAL A 4 -8.92 -5.05 6.37
C VAL A 4 -9.53 -3.65 6.41
N ILE A 5 -9.25 -2.86 5.36
CA ILE A 5 -9.84 -1.52 5.19
C ILE A 5 -11.14 -1.70 4.40
N ASN A 6 -12.22 -1.83 5.13
CA ASN A 6 -13.58 -2.07 4.62
C ASN A 6 -14.50 -0.88 4.86
N VAL A 7 -15.79 -1.03 4.55
CA VAL A 7 -16.79 0.03 4.73
C VAL A 7 -16.80 0.60 6.15
N LYS A 8 -16.72 -0.27 7.16
CA LYS A 8 -16.75 0.14 8.57
C LYS A 8 -15.54 1.01 8.93
N VAL A 9 -14.34 0.61 8.50
CA VAL A 9 -13.11 1.35 8.76
C VAL A 9 -13.15 2.70 8.07
N LEU A 10 -13.62 2.76 6.82
CA LEU A 10 -13.74 4.01 6.08
C LEU A 10 -14.74 4.98 6.72
N LYS A 11 -15.87 4.47 7.21
CA LYS A 11 -16.82 5.28 7.97
C LYS A 11 -16.21 5.84 9.26
N ASN A 12 -15.42 5.03 9.96
CA ASN A 12 -14.74 5.45 11.18
C ASN A 12 -13.66 6.49 10.91
N LEU A 13 -13.02 6.44 9.74
CA LEU A 13 -12.04 7.46 9.33
C LEU A 13 -12.68 8.85 9.21
N GLY A 14 -13.90 8.89 8.69
CA GLY A 14 -14.72 10.12 8.66
C GLY A 14 -14.50 11.00 7.43
N ALA A 15 -15.37 11.98 7.29
CA ALA A 15 -15.47 12.84 6.11
C ALA A 15 -14.24 13.70 5.83
N ASP A 16 -13.45 14.01 6.84
CA ASP A 16 -12.20 14.77 6.70
C ASP A 16 -10.96 13.85 6.55
N GLY A 17 -11.17 12.54 6.61
CA GLY A 17 -10.08 11.57 6.57
C GLY A 17 -9.52 11.34 5.18
N VAL A 18 -8.24 11.00 5.12
CA VAL A 18 -7.53 10.64 3.89
C VAL A 18 -6.89 9.27 4.10
N LEU A 19 -7.09 8.37 3.14
CA LEU A 19 -6.48 7.05 3.15
C LEU A 19 -5.26 7.04 2.23
N ILE A 20 -4.13 6.59 2.74
CA ILE A 20 -2.91 6.38 1.93
C ILE A 20 -2.55 4.90 1.98
N ASN A 21 -2.35 4.27 0.82
CA ASN A 21 -1.89 2.89 0.74
C ASN A 21 -0.65 2.78 -0.15
N ILE A 22 0.47 2.46 0.47
CA ILE A 22 1.74 2.19 -0.22
C ILE A 22 2.22 0.74 0.05
N GLY A 23 1.38 -0.07 0.67
CA GLY A 23 1.68 -1.46 1.06
C GLY A 23 1.29 -2.47 -0.01
N ARG A 24 0.11 -3.04 0.14
CA ARG A 24 -0.48 -4.00 -0.80
C ARG A 24 -1.94 -3.65 -1.08
N GLY A 25 -2.34 -3.77 -2.35
CA GLY A 25 -3.70 -3.45 -2.78
C GLY A 25 -4.78 -4.28 -2.10
N SER A 26 -4.49 -5.56 -1.85
CA SER A 26 -5.44 -6.49 -1.22
C SER A 26 -5.86 -6.12 0.21
N VAL A 27 -5.13 -5.25 0.88
CA VAL A 27 -5.48 -4.78 2.24
C VAL A 27 -6.73 -3.91 2.22
N VAL A 28 -7.00 -3.23 1.12
CA VAL A 28 -8.13 -2.30 0.96
C VAL A 28 -9.21 -2.94 0.10
N ASP A 29 -10.46 -2.92 0.58
CA ASP A 29 -11.61 -3.23 -0.24
C ASP A 29 -11.82 -2.09 -1.25
N THR A 30 -11.40 -2.32 -2.49
CA THR A 30 -11.37 -1.28 -3.53
C THR A 30 -12.77 -0.74 -3.85
N GLU A 31 -13.78 -1.60 -3.91
CA GLU A 31 -15.15 -1.17 -4.18
C GLU A 31 -15.68 -0.28 -3.05
N ALA A 32 -15.42 -0.67 -1.81
CA ALA A 32 -15.79 0.13 -0.64
C ALA A 32 -15.09 1.49 -0.65
N LEU A 33 -13.82 1.53 -1.02
CA LEU A 33 -13.05 2.77 -1.14
C LEU A 33 -13.64 3.69 -2.22
N VAL A 34 -13.90 3.16 -3.40
CA VAL A 34 -14.48 3.93 -4.50
C VAL A 34 -15.82 4.53 -4.09
N GLU A 35 -16.68 3.75 -3.46
CA GLU A 35 -17.98 4.24 -2.98
C GLU A 35 -17.82 5.34 -1.90
N ALA A 36 -16.89 5.14 -0.97
CA ALA A 36 -16.59 6.12 0.08
C ALA A 36 -16.09 7.46 -0.51
N LEU A 37 -15.29 7.40 -1.57
CA LEU A 37 -14.80 8.59 -2.27
C LEU A 37 -15.92 9.30 -3.03
N LYS A 38 -16.81 8.55 -3.68
CA LYS A 38 -17.94 9.11 -4.42
C LYS A 38 -18.97 9.78 -3.51
N THR A 39 -19.23 9.19 -2.36
CA THR A 39 -20.26 9.68 -1.42
C THR A 39 -19.73 10.70 -0.41
N GLY A 40 -18.43 10.97 -0.40
CA GLY A 40 -17.81 11.87 0.58
C GLY A 40 -17.71 11.29 1.98
N THR A 41 -17.82 9.99 2.13
CA THR A 41 -17.60 9.29 3.42
C THR A 41 -16.20 9.55 3.97
N ILE A 42 -15.22 9.67 3.06
CA ILE A 42 -13.87 10.18 3.34
C ILE A 42 -13.52 11.30 2.37
N ALA A 43 -12.53 12.11 2.70
CA ALA A 43 -12.14 13.26 1.89
C ALA A 43 -11.36 12.87 0.62
N GLY A 44 -10.47 11.91 0.72
CA GLY A 44 -9.64 11.53 -0.39
C GLY A 44 -8.79 10.29 -0.12
N ALA A 45 -8.08 9.85 -1.14
CA ALA A 45 -7.15 8.74 -1.03
C ALA A 45 -5.97 8.89 -1.97
N GLY A 46 -4.83 8.33 -1.56
CA GLY A 46 -3.64 8.17 -2.39
C GLY A 46 -3.25 6.70 -2.41
N LEU A 47 -3.17 6.11 -3.59
CA LEU A 47 -2.86 4.70 -3.77
C LEU A 47 -1.65 4.52 -4.67
N ASP A 48 -0.61 3.89 -4.14
CA ASP A 48 0.50 3.39 -4.97
C ASP A 48 0.26 1.94 -5.40
N VAL A 49 -0.67 1.26 -4.73
CA VAL A 49 -1.01 -0.14 -4.95
C VAL A 49 -2.52 -0.29 -5.05
N ILE A 50 -2.97 -1.23 -5.87
CA ILE A 50 -4.38 -1.57 -6.00
C ILE A 50 -4.52 -3.08 -6.21
N ASP A 51 -5.60 -3.65 -5.70
CA ASP A 51 -5.88 -5.07 -5.89
C ASP A 51 -6.17 -5.34 -7.38
N GLY A 52 -5.55 -6.38 -7.90
CA GLY A 52 -5.67 -6.75 -9.32
C GLY A 52 -4.68 -6.06 -10.24
N GLU A 53 -3.64 -5.39 -9.72
CA GLU A 53 -2.61 -4.76 -10.55
C GLU A 53 -2.15 -5.67 -11.70
N PRO A 54 -1.86 -5.10 -12.89
CA PRO A 54 -1.86 -3.67 -13.26
C PRO A 54 -3.23 -3.12 -13.67
N ASP A 55 -4.28 -3.90 -13.57
CA ASP A 55 -5.62 -3.51 -14.00
C ASP A 55 -6.27 -2.59 -12.96
N VAL A 56 -6.71 -1.42 -13.40
CA VAL A 56 -7.39 -0.45 -12.55
C VAL A 56 -8.89 -0.50 -12.83
N PRO A 57 -9.75 -0.66 -11.81
CA PRO A 57 -11.19 -0.63 -12.03
C PRO A 57 -11.63 0.68 -12.68
N LYS A 58 -12.51 0.59 -13.67
CA LYS A 58 -13.04 1.77 -14.37
C LYS A 58 -13.74 2.75 -13.42
N SER A 59 -14.35 2.23 -12.37
CA SER A 59 -15.01 3.04 -11.34
C SER A 59 -14.05 3.95 -10.56
N ALA A 60 -12.77 3.59 -10.49
CA ALA A 60 -11.74 4.40 -9.83
C ALA A 60 -11.18 5.49 -10.74
N ILE A 61 -11.27 5.32 -12.06
CA ILE A 61 -10.72 6.26 -13.02
C ILE A 61 -11.58 7.54 -13.05
N GLY A 62 -10.92 8.69 -12.99
CA GLY A 62 -11.62 9.98 -13.08
C GLY A 62 -12.16 10.53 -11.76
N LEU A 63 -11.95 9.84 -10.65
CA LEU A 63 -12.29 10.38 -9.32
C LEU A 63 -11.34 11.53 -8.98
N LYS A 64 -11.91 12.70 -8.67
CA LYS A 64 -11.12 13.93 -8.39
C LYS A 64 -10.36 13.85 -7.07
N ASN A 65 -10.86 13.07 -6.14
CA ASN A 65 -10.28 12.92 -4.79
C ASN A 65 -9.45 11.63 -4.62
N LEU A 66 -9.06 10.99 -5.73
CA LEU A 66 -8.18 9.84 -5.75
C LEU A 66 -6.92 10.14 -6.57
N THR A 67 -5.77 10.01 -5.94
CA THR A 67 -4.46 10.08 -6.60
C THR A 67 -3.86 8.68 -6.64
N MET A 68 -3.36 8.28 -7.81
CA MET A 68 -2.74 6.96 -8.00
C MET A 68 -1.35 7.10 -8.61
N THR A 69 -0.44 6.25 -8.15
CA THR A 69 0.88 6.07 -8.73
C THR A 69 1.10 4.59 -9.06
N PRO A 70 2.00 4.26 -10.01
CA PRO A 70 2.08 2.90 -10.55
C PRO A 70 3.04 1.98 -9.78
N HIS A 71 2.82 1.78 -8.49
CA HIS A 71 3.60 0.89 -7.61
C HIS A 71 5.10 1.25 -7.59
N ILE A 72 5.39 2.52 -7.32
CA ILE A 72 6.75 3.07 -7.34
C ILE A 72 7.16 3.75 -6.03
N ALA A 73 6.39 3.61 -4.97
CA ALA A 73 6.67 4.28 -3.69
C ALA A 73 8.02 3.89 -3.09
N GLY A 74 8.52 2.68 -3.40
CA GLY A 74 9.84 2.22 -2.97
C GLY A 74 11.01 2.69 -3.84
N ASN A 75 10.76 3.48 -4.89
CA ASN A 75 11.78 3.89 -5.87
C ASN A 75 12.36 5.28 -5.59
N CYS A 76 12.27 5.79 -4.37
CA CYS A 76 12.99 7.00 -3.99
C CYS A 76 14.44 6.67 -3.60
N PRO A 77 15.40 7.62 -3.73
CA PRO A 77 16.80 7.35 -3.42
C PRO A 77 17.04 6.83 -2.00
N GLU A 78 16.38 7.38 -1.02
CA GLU A 78 16.51 6.99 0.38
C GLU A 78 16.06 5.53 0.60
N ALA A 79 14.94 5.14 0.01
CA ALA A 79 14.43 3.77 0.12
C ALA A 79 15.34 2.77 -0.60
N MET A 80 15.87 3.14 -1.76
CA MET A 80 16.79 2.30 -2.53
C MET A 80 18.09 2.08 -1.77
N ILE A 81 18.66 3.13 -1.17
CA ILE A 81 19.87 3.03 -0.34
C ILE A 81 19.61 2.12 0.86
N ALA A 82 18.50 2.33 1.56
CA ALA A 82 18.15 1.51 2.73
C ALA A 82 17.98 0.03 2.38
N LYS A 83 17.37 -0.27 1.24
CA LYS A 83 17.24 -1.66 0.74
C LYS A 83 18.61 -2.28 0.46
N GLN A 84 19.50 -1.53 -0.20
CA GLN A 84 20.85 -2.02 -0.51
C GLN A 84 21.65 -2.29 0.75
N GLU A 85 21.63 -1.38 1.71
CA GLU A 85 22.33 -1.54 2.99
C GLU A 85 21.83 -2.76 3.76
N LEU A 86 20.51 -2.95 3.82
CA LEU A 86 19.91 -4.11 4.48
C LEU A 86 20.26 -5.41 3.76
N PHE A 87 20.21 -5.42 2.43
CA PHE A 87 20.59 -6.58 1.62
C PHE A 87 22.03 -6.97 1.87
N MET A 88 22.96 -6.01 1.80
CA MET A 88 24.38 -6.28 2.03
C MET A 88 24.65 -6.81 3.44
N LYS A 89 24.00 -6.22 4.44
CA LYS A 89 24.11 -6.70 5.82
C LYS A 89 23.66 -8.14 5.97
N ASN A 90 22.53 -8.50 5.38
CA ASN A 90 22.01 -9.87 5.46
C ASN A 90 22.89 -10.87 4.71
N VAL A 91 23.43 -10.48 3.55
CA VAL A 91 24.39 -11.33 2.81
C VAL A 91 25.64 -11.59 3.66
N GLU A 92 26.20 -10.56 4.26
CA GLU A 92 27.39 -10.67 5.12
C GLU A 92 27.12 -11.60 6.32
N LEU A 93 26.00 -11.42 7.00
CA LEU A 93 25.61 -12.28 8.11
C LEU A 93 25.50 -13.75 7.68
N CYS A 94 24.81 -14.02 6.59
CA CYS A 94 24.61 -15.39 6.11
C CYS A 94 25.93 -16.05 5.67
N LEU A 95 26.83 -15.30 5.03
CA LEU A 95 28.16 -15.80 4.64
C LEU A 95 29.02 -16.16 5.85
N ASN A 96 28.82 -15.51 6.97
CA ASN A 96 29.52 -15.78 8.23
C ASN A 96 28.80 -16.79 9.13
N GLY A 97 27.76 -17.46 8.63
CA GLY A 97 27.04 -18.51 9.36
C GLY A 97 26.01 -17.99 10.36
N TYR A 98 25.67 -16.70 10.33
CA TYR A 98 24.65 -16.11 11.17
C TYR A 98 23.29 -16.02 10.44
N PRO A 99 22.17 -16.03 11.16
CA PRO A 99 20.87 -15.79 10.54
C PRO A 99 20.76 -14.35 10.06
N PRO A 100 19.93 -14.06 9.04
CA PRO A 100 19.68 -12.69 8.61
C PRO A 100 19.00 -11.88 9.71
N SER A 101 19.23 -10.56 9.71
CA SER A 101 18.60 -9.66 10.69
C SER A 101 17.08 -9.52 10.46
N THR A 102 16.62 -9.77 9.24
CA THR A 102 15.21 -9.66 8.86
C THR A 102 14.75 -10.92 8.14
N PRO A 103 14.63 -12.07 8.86
CA PRO A 103 14.21 -13.32 8.22
C PRO A 103 12.77 -13.24 7.74
N VAL A 104 12.48 -13.95 6.63
CA VAL A 104 11.10 -14.11 6.18
C VAL A 104 10.37 -15.03 7.15
N PRO A 105 9.20 -14.62 7.67
CA PRO A 105 8.43 -15.47 8.57
C PRO A 105 8.03 -16.78 7.90
N GLU A 106 8.07 -17.87 8.66
CA GLU A 106 7.49 -19.13 8.20
C GLU A 106 5.99 -19.00 8.06
N LYS A 107 5.46 -19.61 6.99
CA LYS A 107 4.03 -19.63 6.73
C LYS A 107 3.32 -20.73 7.51
#